data_780b8cf85ed576aae80ef53b90c5a565
#
_entry.id   780b8cf85ed576aae80ef53b90c5a565
#
_cell.length_a   1.000
_cell.length_b   1.000
_cell.length_c   1.000
_cell.angle_alpha   90.00
_cell.angle_beta   90.00
_cell.angle_gamma   90.00
#
_symmetry.space_group_name_H-M   'P 1'
#
loop_
_entity.id
_entity.type
_entity.pdbx_description
1 polymer ?
#
loop_
_entity_poly.entity_id
_entity_poly.type
_entity_poly.pdbx_seq_one_letter_code
_entity_poly.pdbx_strand_id
1 'polypeptide(L)'
;VTPGGATSGGRDLPLPRSGPRGWLTMAVYQPLFLLGFLCWSPMLLWRWLADPQKRTRTRERMGFVPRLRSDKPVVWIHGVSVGEVKAASNLVARIRQERPDLQIVLSTTTPNGHLVARQEHPDLPIVFYPLDLASFPSRALGRVRPRCVLLMELEIWPNFLQAARKRDIPVAVVNGRISEKTFRGYRLLRGLLPQLDLITRYCVQDKAYQKRLLDLGVDPARVAVTGNMKYDSVAMRDHGDACARLRPWLAPAGEAVLVAGSTHHDEEAFLLQSLP
;
A
#
# COMPACT_ATOMS: atom_id res chain seq x y z
N VAL A 1 -5.82 -27.61 6.56
CA VAL A 1 -4.46 -27.11 6.76
C VAL A 1 -4.39 -26.59 8.19
N THR A 2 -3.67 -27.34 9.05
CA THR A 2 -3.45 -27.02 10.46
C THR A 2 -2.72 -25.71 10.62
N PRO A 3 -3.08 -24.82 11.57
CA PRO A 3 -2.35 -23.60 11.85
C PRO A 3 -1.00 -23.96 12.50
N GLY A 4 0.06 -23.84 11.71
CA GLY A 4 1.43 -23.98 12.19
C GLY A 4 1.72 -22.89 13.22
N GLY A 5 2.27 -23.31 14.37
CA GLY A 5 2.48 -22.53 15.57
C GLY A 5 3.09 -21.15 15.33
N ALA A 6 2.44 -20.16 15.90
CA ALA A 6 2.97 -18.82 16.05
C ALA A 6 4.23 -18.90 16.96
N THR A 7 5.40 -18.88 16.35
CA THR A 7 6.63 -18.63 17.09
C THR A 7 6.58 -17.20 17.61
N SER A 8 6.33 -17.05 18.88
CA SER A 8 6.50 -15.84 19.69
C SER A 8 7.98 -15.45 19.74
N GLY A 9 8.43 -14.78 18.70
CA GLY A 9 9.78 -14.26 18.57
C GLY A 9 9.70 -12.90 17.89
N GLY A 10 8.97 -11.96 18.49
CA GLY A 10 9.09 -10.54 18.17
C GLY A 10 10.48 -10.07 18.59
N ARG A 11 11.52 -10.43 17.84
CA ARG A 11 12.80 -9.74 17.96
C ARG A 11 12.54 -8.31 17.52
N ASP A 12 12.74 -7.38 18.42
CA ASP A 12 12.79 -5.96 18.08
C ASP A 12 13.93 -5.78 17.08
N LEU A 13 13.56 -5.80 15.78
CA LEU A 13 14.54 -5.54 14.73
C LEU A 13 14.98 -4.09 14.89
N PRO A 14 16.29 -3.82 15.07
CA PRO A 14 16.76 -2.47 15.23
C PRO A 14 16.38 -1.62 14.01
N LEU A 15 15.98 -0.39 14.28
CA LEU A 15 15.65 0.56 13.20
C LEU A 15 16.87 0.74 12.29
N PRO A 16 16.68 0.65 10.98
CA PRO A 16 17.79 0.73 10.03
C PRO A 16 18.48 2.10 10.09
N ARG A 17 19.80 2.12 9.96
CA ARG A 17 20.60 3.35 9.97
C ARG A 17 20.77 3.88 8.54
N SER A 18 20.56 5.18 8.33
CA SER A 18 20.89 5.86 7.08
C SER A 18 22.42 5.98 6.97
N GLY A 19 23.04 5.32 5.99
CA GLY A 19 24.45 5.50 5.67
C GLY A 19 24.72 6.81 4.88
N PRO A 20 26.01 7.17 4.66
CA PRO A 20 26.38 8.38 3.93
C PRO A 20 25.82 8.47 2.50
N ARG A 21 25.54 7.33 1.86
CA ARG A 21 24.89 7.26 0.54
C ARG A 21 23.46 7.83 0.54
N GLY A 22 22.76 7.76 1.68
CA GLY A 22 21.41 8.32 1.82
C GLY A 22 21.36 9.84 1.67
N TRP A 23 22.40 10.53 2.12
CA TRP A 23 22.51 11.99 1.96
C TRP A 23 22.71 12.37 0.48
N LEU A 24 23.58 11.67 -0.23
CA LEU A 24 23.85 11.94 -1.65
C LEU A 24 22.60 11.78 -2.52
N THR A 25 21.82 10.73 -2.26
CA THR A 25 20.53 10.49 -2.95
C THR A 25 19.56 11.63 -2.70
N MET A 26 19.46 12.11 -1.47
CA MET A 26 18.56 13.22 -1.14
C MET A 26 19.03 14.53 -1.79
N ALA A 27 20.33 14.75 -1.92
CA ALA A 27 20.89 15.93 -2.58
C ALA A 27 20.54 16.00 -4.08
N VAL A 28 20.36 14.86 -4.74
CA VAL A 28 19.93 14.79 -6.15
C VAL A 28 18.41 14.73 -6.27
N TYR A 29 17.75 13.90 -5.46
CA TYR A 29 16.31 13.68 -5.54
C TYR A 29 15.52 14.94 -5.23
N GLN A 30 15.88 15.69 -4.20
CA GLN A 30 15.13 16.87 -3.77
C GLN A 30 15.08 17.98 -4.83
N PRO A 31 16.18 18.43 -5.46
CA PRO A 31 16.12 19.44 -6.51
C PRO A 31 15.30 18.98 -7.71
N LEU A 32 15.45 17.73 -8.15
CA LEU A 32 14.69 17.18 -9.27
C LEU A 32 13.18 17.14 -8.96
N PHE A 33 12.82 16.68 -7.76
CA PHE A 33 11.42 16.62 -7.34
C PHE A 33 10.84 18.04 -7.16
N LEU A 34 11.63 18.98 -6.61
CA LEU A 34 11.23 20.37 -6.47
C LEU A 34 11.03 21.03 -7.84
N LEU A 35 11.92 20.81 -8.78
CA LEU A 35 11.79 21.33 -10.15
C LEU A 35 10.51 20.80 -10.80
N GLY A 36 10.26 19.49 -10.75
CA GLY A 36 9.02 18.89 -11.23
C GLY A 36 7.78 19.47 -10.55
N PHE A 37 7.83 19.68 -9.23
CA PHE A 37 6.75 20.30 -8.47
C PHE A 37 6.51 21.76 -8.90
N LEU A 38 7.58 22.55 -9.10
CA LEU A 38 7.48 23.94 -9.57
C LEU A 38 6.89 24.02 -10.98
N CYS A 39 7.32 23.15 -11.90
CA CYS A 39 6.74 23.08 -13.25
C CYS A 39 5.24 22.72 -13.22
N TRP A 40 4.81 21.91 -12.24
CA TRP A 40 3.42 21.49 -12.12
C TRP A 40 2.56 22.42 -11.25
N SER A 41 3.20 23.31 -10.48
CA SER A 41 2.55 24.18 -9.51
C SER A 41 1.52 25.15 -10.11
N PRO A 42 1.67 25.71 -11.33
CA PRO A 42 0.64 26.57 -11.93
C PRO A 42 -0.68 25.83 -12.16
N MET A 43 -0.60 24.56 -12.64
CA MET A 43 -1.78 23.72 -12.81
C MET A 43 -2.41 23.34 -11.46
N LEU A 44 -1.60 23.07 -10.45
CA LEU A 44 -2.11 22.79 -9.10
C LEU A 44 -2.80 24.02 -8.49
N LEU A 45 -2.23 25.21 -8.68
CA LEU A 45 -2.80 26.48 -8.22
C LEU A 45 -4.13 26.75 -8.92
N TRP A 46 -4.20 26.62 -10.25
CA TRP A 46 -5.45 26.76 -10.99
C TRP A 46 -6.54 25.80 -10.51
N ARG A 47 -6.19 24.50 -10.33
CA ARG A 47 -7.11 23.49 -9.79
C ARG A 47 -7.55 23.81 -8.36
N TRP A 48 -6.65 24.37 -7.54
CA TRP A 48 -6.94 24.76 -6.18
C TRP A 48 -7.91 25.94 -6.10
N LEU A 49 -7.79 26.91 -7.03
CA LEU A 49 -8.70 28.04 -7.11
C LEU A 49 -10.09 27.63 -7.63
N ALA A 50 -10.14 26.71 -8.58
CA ALA A 50 -11.35 26.33 -9.29
C ALA A 50 -12.33 25.45 -8.49
N ASP A 51 -11.87 24.72 -7.46
CA ASP A 51 -12.69 23.68 -6.81
C ASP A 51 -12.35 23.54 -5.30
N PRO A 52 -13.33 23.80 -4.39
CA PRO A 52 -13.15 23.67 -2.96
C PRO A 52 -12.74 22.24 -2.50
N GLN A 53 -13.25 21.18 -3.14
CA GLN A 53 -12.87 19.81 -2.80
C GLN A 53 -11.41 19.54 -3.13
N LYS A 54 -10.91 20.11 -4.23
CA LYS A 54 -9.50 20.03 -4.60
C LYS A 54 -8.59 20.81 -3.65
N ARG A 55 -9.12 21.85 -2.97
CA ARG A 55 -8.37 22.60 -1.93
C ARG A 55 -8.03 21.71 -0.74
N THR A 56 -9.00 20.97 -0.20
CA THR A 56 -8.78 20.04 0.91
C THR A 56 -7.76 18.96 0.53
N ARG A 57 -7.93 18.35 -0.62
CA ARG A 57 -6.99 17.35 -1.15
C ARG A 57 -5.57 17.91 -1.30
N THR A 58 -5.43 19.11 -1.86
CA THR A 58 -4.13 19.75 -2.05
C THR A 58 -3.47 20.05 -0.69
N ARG A 59 -4.23 20.58 0.27
CA ARG A 59 -3.74 20.85 1.63
C ARG A 59 -3.24 19.57 2.32
N GLU A 60 -3.99 18.49 2.26
CA GLU A 60 -3.59 17.20 2.84
C GLU A 60 -2.33 16.66 2.16
N ARG A 61 -2.23 16.75 0.84
CA ARG A 61 -1.03 16.39 0.08
C ARG A 61 0.20 17.25 0.40
N MET A 62 0.00 18.49 0.86
CA MET A 62 1.05 19.33 1.41
C MET A 62 1.37 19.00 2.87
N GLY A 63 0.80 17.92 3.40
CA GLY A 63 1.01 17.46 4.76
C GLY A 63 0.12 18.10 5.81
N PHE A 64 -0.84 18.96 5.42
CA PHE A 64 -1.82 19.56 6.33
C PHE A 64 -3.03 18.62 6.56
N VAL A 65 -2.76 17.33 6.79
CA VAL A 65 -3.77 16.37 7.23
C VAL A 65 -4.37 16.80 8.57
N PRO A 66 -5.61 16.43 8.92
CA PRO A 66 -6.18 16.68 10.24
C PRO A 66 -5.24 16.18 11.35
N ARG A 67 -5.15 16.94 12.45
CA ARG A 67 -4.43 16.44 13.63
C ARG A 67 -5.25 15.35 14.27
N LEU A 68 -4.66 14.17 14.37
CA LEU A 68 -5.30 13.08 15.08
C LEU A 68 -5.11 13.29 16.59
N ARG A 69 -6.23 13.40 17.30
CA ARG A 69 -6.27 13.37 18.76
C ARG A 69 -6.74 11.99 19.16
N SER A 70 -5.85 11.15 19.58
CA SER A 70 -6.15 9.80 20.03
C SER A 70 -5.28 9.45 21.21
N ASP A 71 -5.89 8.87 22.23
CA ASP A 71 -5.19 8.31 23.38
C ASP A 71 -4.63 6.90 23.06
N LYS A 72 -5.11 6.30 21.93
CA LYS A 72 -4.64 5.02 21.44
C LYS A 72 -3.43 5.20 20.52
N PRO A 73 -2.48 4.24 20.51
CA PRO A 73 -1.41 4.22 19.53
C PRO A 73 -1.96 4.13 18.12
N VAL A 74 -1.40 4.93 17.21
CA VAL A 74 -1.89 5.05 15.83
C VAL A 74 -1.12 4.13 14.89
N VAL A 75 -1.83 3.35 14.08
CA VAL A 75 -1.30 2.63 12.92
C VAL A 75 -1.73 3.35 11.65
N TRP A 76 -0.77 3.79 10.84
CA TRP A 76 -1.05 4.45 9.57
C TRP A 76 -0.90 3.45 8.42
N ILE A 77 -2.00 3.12 7.75
CA ILE A 77 -2.00 2.23 6.57
C ILE A 77 -2.12 3.09 5.32
N HIS A 78 -1.27 2.84 4.33
CA HIS A 78 -1.29 3.54 3.05
C HIS A 78 -1.52 2.58 1.89
N GLY A 79 -2.56 2.86 1.08
CA GLY A 79 -2.82 2.18 -0.19
C GLY A 79 -3.10 3.19 -1.29
N VAL A 80 -2.43 3.08 -2.43
CA VAL A 80 -2.49 4.08 -3.52
C VAL A 80 -3.82 4.03 -4.26
N SER A 81 -4.26 2.82 -4.62
CA SER A 81 -5.36 2.56 -5.54
C SER A 81 -6.57 1.91 -4.86
N VAL A 82 -7.69 1.85 -5.58
CA VAL A 82 -8.89 1.11 -5.15
C VAL A 82 -8.57 -0.35 -4.80
N GLY A 83 -7.74 -1.01 -5.62
CA GLY A 83 -7.38 -2.42 -5.38
C GLY A 83 -6.57 -2.62 -4.09
N GLU A 84 -5.67 -1.70 -3.78
CA GLU A 84 -4.88 -1.73 -2.54
C GLU A 84 -5.72 -1.39 -1.31
N VAL A 85 -6.65 -0.44 -1.42
CA VAL A 85 -7.62 -0.11 -0.36
C VAL A 85 -8.46 -1.35 -0.03
N LYS A 86 -9.00 -2.03 -1.03
CA LYS A 86 -9.77 -3.26 -0.83
C LYS A 86 -8.93 -4.39 -0.21
N ALA A 87 -7.67 -4.54 -0.64
CA ALA A 87 -6.76 -5.50 -0.02
C ALA A 87 -6.45 -5.12 1.44
N ALA A 88 -6.33 -3.83 1.74
CA ALA A 88 -6.10 -3.34 3.10
C ALA A 88 -7.32 -3.53 4.01
N SER A 89 -8.55 -3.63 3.48
CA SER A 89 -9.77 -3.78 4.29
C SER A 89 -9.75 -5.03 5.16
N ASN A 90 -9.19 -6.14 4.66
CA ASN A 90 -9.03 -7.36 5.46
C ASN A 90 -8.03 -7.15 6.62
N LEU A 91 -6.92 -6.46 6.35
CA LEU A 91 -5.94 -6.11 7.37
C LEU A 91 -6.55 -5.18 8.43
N VAL A 92 -7.33 -4.19 8.01
CA VAL A 92 -8.07 -3.28 8.91
C VAL A 92 -9.01 -4.07 9.81
N ALA A 93 -9.81 -4.98 9.23
CA ALA A 93 -10.74 -5.83 9.99
C ALA A 93 -9.99 -6.69 11.02
N ARG A 94 -8.89 -7.30 10.61
CA ARG A 94 -8.07 -8.15 11.49
C ARG A 94 -7.41 -7.36 12.63
N ILE A 95 -6.84 -6.19 12.34
CA ILE A 95 -6.26 -5.32 13.36
C ILE A 95 -7.33 -4.88 14.36
N ARG A 96 -8.53 -4.53 13.92
CA ARG A 96 -9.63 -4.14 14.82
C ARG A 96 -10.05 -5.27 15.75
N GLN A 97 -10.08 -6.48 15.23
CA GLN A 97 -10.45 -7.66 16.01
C GLN A 97 -9.38 -8.04 17.04
N GLU A 98 -8.12 -8.08 16.64
CA GLU A 98 -7.02 -8.55 17.48
C GLU A 98 -6.41 -7.45 18.37
N ARG A 99 -6.49 -6.20 17.91
CA ARG A 99 -5.87 -5.04 18.56
C ARG A 99 -6.83 -3.85 18.64
N PRO A 100 -7.93 -3.97 19.39
CA PRO A 100 -8.91 -2.89 19.57
C PRO A 100 -8.33 -1.68 20.33
N ASP A 101 -7.16 -1.85 20.93
CA ASP A 101 -6.37 -0.80 21.57
C ASP A 101 -5.68 0.15 20.56
N LEU A 102 -5.67 -0.18 19.28
CA LEU A 102 -5.05 0.64 18.24
C LEU A 102 -6.08 1.54 17.53
N GLN A 103 -5.62 2.73 17.13
CA GLN A 103 -6.34 3.62 16.22
C GLN A 103 -5.76 3.46 14.82
N ILE A 104 -6.61 3.23 13.83
CA ILE A 104 -6.19 3.12 12.44
C ILE A 104 -6.44 4.45 11.71
N VAL A 105 -5.47 4.87 10.90
CA VAL A 105 -5.59 5.94 9.90
C VAL A 105 -5.33 5.32 8.54
N LEU A 106 -6.20 5.56 7.58
CA LEU A 106 -6.02 5.10 6.21
C LEU A 106 -5.65 6.28 5.31
N SER A 107 -4.73 6.09 4.38
CA SER A 107 -4.42 7.10 3.38
C SER A 107 -4.39 6.54 1.97
N THR A 108 -4.71 7.39 1.01
CA THR A 108 -4.72 7.04 -0.40
C THR A 108 -4.08 8.13 -1.25
N THR A 109 -3.65 7.77 -2.46
CA THR A 109 -3.11 8.76 -3.41
C THR A 109 -4.17 9.18 -4.43
N THR A 110 -5.03 8.25 -4.88
CA THR A 110 -6.03 8.50 -5.93
C THR A 110 -7.38 8.96 -5.35
N PRO A 111 -8.14 9.85 -6.06
CA PRO A 111 -9.48 10.24 -5.63
C PRO A 111 -10.44 9.05 -5.50
N ASN A 112 -10.38 8.12 -6.46
CA ASN A 112 -11.24 6.93 -6.44
C ASN A 112 -10.90 6.01 -5.26
N GLY A 113 -9.60 5.82 -4.96
CA GLY A 113 -9.17 5.10 -3.77
C GLY A 113 -9.67 5.77 -2.49
N HIS A 114 -9.63 7.11 -2.43
CA HIS A 114 -10.14 7.88 -1.29
C HIS A 114 -11.65 7.72 -1.10
N LEU A 115 -12.41 7.76 -2.19
CA LEU A 115 -13.86 7.55 -2.17
C LEU A 115 -14.20 6.15 -1.65
N VAL A 116 -13.57 5.12 -2.21
CA VAL A 116 -13.78 3.72 -1.78
C VAL A 116 -13.38 3.52 -0.32
N ALA A 117 -12.24 4.10 0.11
CA ALA A 117 -11.82 4.02 1.51
C ALA A 117 -12.85 4.62 2.47
N ARG A 118 -13.47 5.74 2.11
CA ARG A 118 -14.54 6.36 2.90
C ARG A 118 -15.83 5.55 2.92
N GLN A 119 -16.15 4.87 1.82
CA GLN A 119 -17.35 4.01 1.73
C GLN A 119 -17.18 2.73 2.56
N GLU A 120 -16.00 2.10 2.47
CA GLU A 120 -15.74 0.84 3.19
C GLU A 120 -15.42 1.05 4.67
N HIS A 121 -14.87 2.22 5.03
CA HIS A 121 -14.45 2.54 6.41
C HIS A 121 -14.91 3.94 6.84
N PRO A 122 -16.22 4.19 6.93
CA PRO A 122 -16.77 5.53 7.23
C PRO A 122 -16.39 6.05 8.62
N ASP A 123 -16.01 5.17 9.51
CA ASP A 123 -15.61 5.46 10.90
C ASP A 123 -14.10 5.70 11.07
N LEU A 124 -13.29 5.45 10.03
CA LEU A 124 -11.85 5.73 10.08
C LEU A 124 -11.50 7.14 9.59
N PRO A 125 -10.47 7.76 10.16
CA PRO A 125 -9.82 8.91 9.54
C PRO A 125 -9.18 8.50 8.20
N ILE A 126 -9.72 9.05 7.11
CA ILE A 126 -9.20 8.84 5.75
C ILE A 126 -8.56 10.14 5.28
N VAL A 127 -7.30 10.09 4.85
CA VAL A 127 -6.53 11.25 4.40
C VAL A 127 -5.84 10.99 3.07
N PHE A 128 -5.47 12.06 2.36
CA PHE A 128 -4.57 11.92 1.22
C PHE A 128 -3.13 11.80 1.68
N TYR A 129 -2.40 10.87 1.04
CA TYR A 129 -0.97 10.71 1.28
C TYR A 129 -0.20 11.97 0.87
N PRO A 130 0.79 12.42 1.65
CA PRO A 130 1.55 13.62 1.34
C PRO A 130 2.39 13.42 0.08
N LEU A 131 2.54 14.47 -0.74
CA LEU A 131 3.54 14.50 -1.80
C LEU A 131 4.93 14.40 -1.17
N ASP A 132 5.84 13.71 -1.85
CA ASP A 132 7.16 13.40 -1.29
C ASP A 132 8.17 14.56 -1.38
N LEU A 133 7.71 15.78 -1.03
CA LEU A 133 8.55 16.95 -0.88
C LEU A 133 8.94 17.12 0.60
N ALA A 134 10.23 17.37 0.87
CA ALA A 134 10.88 17.22 2.19
C ALA A 134 10.05 17.61 3.44
N SER A 135 9.38 18.75 3.42
CA SER A 135 8.59 19.23 4.56
C SER A 135 7.21 18.57 4.69
N PHE A 136 6.64 18.05 3.58
CA PHE A 136 5.26 17.58 3.55
C PHE A 136 5.07 16.25 4.30
N PRO A 137 5.89 15.21 4.04
CA PRO A 137 5.86 13.99 4.83
C PRO A 137 6.13 14.24 6.31
N SER A 138 7.13 15.09 6.60
CA SER A 138 7.50 15.45 7.97
C SER A 138 6.35 16.10 8.73
N ARG A 139 5.61 17.00 8.08
CA ARG A 139 4.43 17.66 8.64
C ARG A 139 3.29 16.67 8.85
N ALA A 140 3.00 15.83 7.88
CA ALA A 140 1.94 14.82 7.98
C ALA A 140 2.22 13.85 9.14
N LEU A 141 3.44 13.29 9.22
CA LEU A 141 3.85 12.43 10.33
C LEU A 141 3.74 13.11 11.70
N GLY A 142 4.11 14.40 11.78
CA GLY A 142 3.97 15.18 13.03
C GLY A 142 2.51 15.47 13.43
N ARG A 143 1.56 15.40 12.50
CA ARG A 143 0.12 15.60 12.75
C ARG A 143 -0.60 14.30 13.08
N VAL A 144 -0.26 13.21 12.41
CA VAL A 144 -0.81 11.85 12.64
C VAL A 144 -0.16 11.18 13.84
N ARG A 145 1.16 11.36 14.04
CA ARG A 145 1.98 10.73 15.09
C ARG A 145 1.81 9.22 15.15
N PRO A 146 2.01 8.51 14.02
CA PRO A 146 1.80 7.08 14.01
C PRO A 146 2.88 6.34 14.81
N ARG A 147 2.50 5.26 15.48
CA ARG A 147 3.41 4.31 16.12
C ARG A 147 4.13 3.44 15.09
N CYS A 148 3.46 3.15 13.98
CA CYS A 148 4.04 2.49 12.81
C CYS A 148 3.28 2.88 11.53
N VAL A 149 3.94 2.67 10.38
CA VAL A 149 3.35 2.87 9.06
C VAL A 149 3.38 1.56 8.28
N LEU A 150 2.26 1.19 7.67
CA LEU A 150 2.12 0.03 6.79
C LEU A 150 1.87 0.52 5.37
N LEU A 151 2.80 0.24 4.46
CA LEU A 151 2.70 0.57 3.05
C LEU A 151 2.19 -0.65 2.29
N MET A 152 1.05 -0.52 1.63
CA MET A 152 0.53 -1.56 0.75
C MET A 152 1.37 -1.62 -0.53
N GLU A 153 1.70 -2.83 -0.94
CA GLU A 153 2.61 -3.10 -2.06
C GLU A 153 4.00 -2.45 -1.85
N LEU A 154 4.68 -2.05 -2.91
CA LEU A 154 6.05 -1.51 -2.80
C LEU A 154 6.07 -0.01 -3.14
N GLU A 155 5.62 0.81 -2.22
CA GLU A 155 5.56 2.26 -2.31
C GLU A 155 6.77 2.92 -1.64
N ILE A 156 7.84 3.14 -2.43
CA ILE A 156 9.10 3.72 -1.92
C ILE A 156 9.11 5.24 -2.15
N TRP A 157 8.86 5.99 -1.08
CA TRP A 157 8.86 7.44 -1.06
C TRP A 157 10.02 7.97 -0.20
N PRO A 158 11.13 8.42 -0.83
CA PRO A 158 12.39 8.72 -0.13
C PRO A 158 12.26 9.70 1.03
N ASN A 159 11.59 10.84 0.84
CA ASN A 159 11.43 11.83 1.90
C ASN A 159 10.52 11.35 3.03
N PHE A 160 9.47 10.58 2.69
CA PHE A 160 8.59 10.00 3.70
C PHE A 160 9.34 9.01 4.59
N LEU A 161 10.09 8.10 3.99
CA LEU A 161 10.90 7.12 4.74
C LEU A 161 11.96 7.79 5.61
N GLN A 162 12.64 8.82 5.09
CA GLN A 162 13.58 9.62 5.87
C GLN A 162 12.90 10.36 7.03
N ALA A 163 11.72 10.93 6.80
CA ALA A 163 10.97 11.64 7.82
C ALA A 163 10.43 10.71 8.91
N ALA A 164 10.02 9.49 8.54
CA ALA A 164 9.62 8.43 9.47
C ALA A 164 10.84 7.98 10.30
N ARG A 165 11.97 7.73 9.64
CA ARG A 165 13.21 7.33 10.31
C ARG A 165 13.70 8.37 11.34
N LYS A 166 13.67 9.67 11.00
CA LYS A 166 14.05 10.77 11.91
C LYS A 166 13.15 10.86 13.16
N ARG A 167 12.01 10.18 13.17
CA ARG A 167 11.05 10.12 14.28
C ARG A 167 10.99 8.75 14.95
N ASP A 168 11.90 7.85 14.57
CA ASP A 168 11.93 6.48 15.04
C ASP A 168 10.59 5.74 14.81
N ILE A 169 9.91 6.08 13.71
CA ILE A 169 8.67 5.41 13.30
C ILE A 169 9.02 4.25 12.37
N PRO A 170 8.77 3.00 12.77
CA PRO A 170 8.97 1.84 11.91
C PRO A 170 8.02 1.85 10.73
N VAL A 171 8.54 1.47 9.57
CA VAL A 171 7.77 1.34 8.32
C VAL A 171 7.85 -0.10 7.84
N ALA A 172 6.72 -0.71 7.58
CA ALA A 172 6.65 -2.04 6.97
C ALA A 172 5.92 -2.01 5.64
N VAL A 173 6.40 -2.82 4.70
CA VAL A 173 5.69 -3.12 3.45
C VAL A 173 4.83 -4.36 3.68
N VAL A 174 3.55 -4.28 3.31
CA VAL A 174 2.58 -5.36 3.43
C VAL A 174 2.02 -5.69 2.04
N ASN A 175 1.77 -6.96 1.76
CA ASN A 175 1.36 -7.44 0.45
C ASN A 175 2.38 -7.05 -0.65
N GLY A 176 3.67 -7.05 -0.31
CA GLY A 176 4.76 -6.54 -1.14
C GLY A 176 4.84 -7.26 -2.48
N ARG A 177 4.89 -6.47 -3.56
CA ARG A 177 5.00 -6.93 -4.93
C ARG A 177 6.06 -6.13 -5.67
N ILE A 178 6.99 -6.80 -6.31
CA ILE A 178 8.02 -6.18 -7.15
C ILE A 178 8.03 -6.82 -8.54
N SER A 179 7.54 -6.10 -9.54
CA SER A 179 7.54 -6.57 -10.91
C SER A 179 8.97 -6.67 -11.46
N GLU A 180 9.17 -7.45 -12.51
CA GLU A 180 10.48 -7.56 -13.17
C GLU A 180 10.98 -6.21 -13.68
N LYS A 181 10.10 -5.40 -14.24
CA LYS A 181 10.42 -4.03 -14.69
C LYS A 181 10.90 -3.15 -13.54
N THR A 182 10.17 -3.17 -12.42
CA THR A 182 10.51 -2.40 -11.22
C THR A 182 11.83 -2.89 -10.61
N PHE A 183 12.04 -4.20 -10.56
CA PHE A 183 13.28 -4.81 -10.08
C PHE A 183 14.50 -4.35 -10.88
N ARG A 184 14.42 -4.39 -12.23
CA ARG A 184 15.52 -3.91 -13.10
C ARG A 184 15.83 -2.44 -12.86
N GLY A 185 14.80 -1.59 -12.72
CA GLY A 185 14.96 -0.18 -12.38
C GLY A 185 15.66 0.03 -11.03
N TYR A 186 15.20 -0.67 -9.99
CA TYR A 186 15.80 -0.59 -8.66
C TYR A 186 17.22 -1.14 -8.62
N ARG A 187 17.53 -2.21 -9.38
CA ARG A 187 18.88 -2.75 -9.48
C ARG A 187 19.86 -1.73 -10.09
N LEU A 188 19.44 -1.04 -11.16
CA LEU A 188 20.23 0.02 -11.78
C LEU A 188 20.48 1.19 -10.81
N LEU A 189 19.48 1.56 -10.04
CA LEU A 189 19.51 2.70 -9.13
C LEU A 189 19.87 2.32 -7.68
N ARG A 190 20.22 1.05 -7.41
CA ARG A 190 20.43 0.56 -6.03
C ARG A 190 21.45 1.39 -5.23
N GLY A 191 22.51 1.82 -5.89
CA GLY A 191 23.53 2.71 -5.27
C GLY A 191 22.99 4.08 -4.86
N LEU A 192 21.91 4.53 -5.52
CA LEU A 192 21.23 5.81 -5.30
C LEU A 192 19.94 5.67 -4.47
N LEU A 193 19.51 4.45 -4.14
CA LEU A 193 18.25 4.18 -3.41
C LEU A 193 18.49 3.44 -2.09
N PRO A 194 19.22 4.03 -1.13
CA PRO A 194 19.41 3.44 0.19
C PRO A 194 18.09 3.35 0.99
N GLN A 195 16.99 3.89 0.46
CA GLN A 195 15.68 3.93 1.10
C GLN A 195 15.09 2.55 1.36
N LEU A 196 15.45 1.54 0.56
CA LEU A 196 15.08 0.14 0.82
C LEU A 196 15.57 -0.31 2.21
N ASP A 197 16.71 0.22 2.66
CA ASP A 197 17.29 -0.11 3.96
C ASP A 197 16.57 0.60 5.12
N LEU A 198 15.71 1.60 4.84
CA LEU A 198 14.93 2.31 5.85
C LEU A 198 13.63 1.58 6.23
N ILE A 199 13.23 0.57 5.46
CA ILE A 199 12.06 -0.23 5.75
C ILE A 199 12.42 -1.31 6.76
N THR A 200 11.64 -1.36 7.83
CA THR A 200 11.89 -2.27 8.96
C THR A 200 11.52 -3.71 8.62
N ARG A 201 10.43 -3.92 7.87
CA ARG A 201 9.94 -5.25 7.51
C ARG A 201 9.31 -5.25 6.12
N TYR A 202 9.54 -6.32 5.38
CA TYR A 202 8.88 -6.62 4.12
C TYR A 202 8.08 -7.91 4.24
N CYS A 203 6.76 -7.81 4.09
CA CYS A 203 5.84 -8.93 3.98
C CYS A 203 5.44 -9.05 2.50
N VAL A 204 6.03 -10.00 1.78
CA VAL A 204 5.86 -10.15 0.34
C VAL A 204 4.92 -11.30 -0.02
N GLN A 205 4.33 -11.22 -1.22
CA GLN A 205 3.33 -12.18 -1.66
C GLN A 205 3.89 -13.58 -1.93
N ASP A 206 5.10 -13.66 -2.48
CA ASP A 206 5.70 -14.93 -2.88
C ASP A 206 7.24 -14.96 -2.78
N LYS A 207 7.82 -16.14 -3.03
CA LYS A 207 9.28 -16.37 -3.01
C LYS A 207 10.01 -15.65 -4.14
N ALA A 208 9.37 -15.37 -5.28
CA ALA A 208 10.01 -14.64 -6.38
C ALA A 208 10.22 -13.17 -5.99
N TYR A 209 9.23 -12.55 -5.33
CA TYR A 209 9.39 -11.20 -4.79
C TYR A 209 10.39 -11.13 -3.64
N GLN A 210 10.41 -12.14 -2.75
CA GLN A 210 11.46 -12.28 -1.75
C GLN A 210 12.84 -12.29 -2.40
N LYS A 211 13.06 -13.18 -3.37
CA LYS A 211 14.34 -13.29 -4.08
C LYS A 211 14.77 -11.96 -4.69
N ARG A 212 13.88 -11.23 -5.35
CA ARG A 212 14.19 -9.92 -5.93
C ARG A 212 14.64 -8.89 -4.89
N LEU A 213 14.03 -8.87 -3.71
CA LEU A 213 14.47 -7.98 -2.62
C LEU A 213 15.84 -8.37 -2.08
N LEU A 214 16.12 -9.67 -1.94
CA LEU A 214 17.42 -10.17 -1.53
C LEU A 214 18.50 -9.83 -2.57
N ASP A 215 18.20 -10.01 -3.86
CA ASP A 215 19.09 -9.64 -4.97
C ASP A 215 19.35 -8.10 -5.03
N LEU A 216 18.43 -7.29 -4.49
CA LEU A 216 18.65 -5.86 -4.26
C LEU A 216 19.42 -5.57 -2.96
N GLY A 217 19.88 -6.57 -2.23
CA GLY A 217 20.69 -6.43 -1.02
C GLY A 217 19.88 -6.05 0.24
N VAL A 218 18.58 -6.32 0.26
CA VAL A 218 17.78 -6.19 1.48
C VAL A 218 18.14 -7.35 2.43
N ASP A 219 18.31 -7.03 3.70
CA ASP A 219 18.62 -8.01 4.74
C ASP A 219 17.55 -9.12 4.80
N PRO A 220 17.94 -10.41 4.67
CA PRO A 220 17.01 -11.54 4.75
C PRO A 220 16.16 -11.57 6.01
N ALA A 221 16.71 -11.13 7.14
CA ALA A 221 15.98 -11.07 8.40
C ALA A 221 14.77 -10.13 8.37
N ARG A 222 14.72 -9.21 7.41
CA ARG A 222 13.62 -8.24 7.23
C ARG A 222 12.56 -8.69 6.23
N VAL A 223 12.78 -9.78 5.47
CA VAL A 223 11.87 -10.21 4.42
C VAL A 223 11.17 -11.50 4.82
N ALA A 224 9.83 -11.49 4.80
CA ALA A 224 9.01 -12.65 5.05
C ALA A 224 8.02 -12.85 3.89
N VAL A 225 7.79 -14.10 3.48
CA VAL A 225 6.72 -14.45 2.54
C VAL A 225 5.46 -14.70 3.35
N THR A 226 4.41 -13.88 3.10
CA THR A 226 3.16 -13.92 3.86
C THR A 226 1.94 -14.27 3.01
N GLY A 227 2.11 -14.45 1.71
CA GLY A 227 0.99 -14.68 0.79
C GLY A 227 0.37 -13.39 0.25
N ASN A 228 -0.62 -13.56 -0.64
CA ASN A 228 -1.33 -12.45 -1.25
C ASN A 228 -2.67 -12.22 -0.56
N MET A 229 -2.82 -11.07 0.07
CA MET A 229 -4.01 -10.67 0.84
C MET A 229 -5.31 -10.63 0.00
N LYS A 230 -5.22 -10.57 -1.34
CA LYS A 230 -6.40 -10.63 -2.20
C LYS A 230 -7.16 -11.96 -2.07
N TYR A 231 -6.45 -13.05 -1.77
CA TYR A 231 -7.08 -14.36 -1.59
C TYR A 231 -7.85 -14.45 -0.27
N ASP A 232 -7.45 -13.70 0.75
CA ASP A 232 -8.15 -13.69 2.05
C ASP A 232 -9.57 -13.12 1.92
N SER A 233 -9.77 -12.17 1.00
CA SER A 233 -11.10 -11.58 0.73
C SER A 233 -12.08 -12.58 0.11
N VAL A 234 -11.59 -13.56 -0.63
CA VAL A 234 -12.41 -14.61 -1.23
C VAL A 234 -12.80 -15.64 -0.17
N ALA A 235 -11.86 -16.01 0.69
CA ALA A 235 -12.10 -16.99 1.75
C ALA A 235 -13.04 -16.49 2.86
N MET A 236 -13.11 -15.17 3.09
CA MET A 236 -13.93 -14.57 4.14
C MET A 236 -15.38 -14.27 3.70
N ARG A 237 -15.71 -14.35 2.42
CA ARG A 237 -17.07 -14.16 1.93
C ARG A 237 -17.78 -15.49 1.86
N ASP A 238 -18.84 -15.66 2.64
CA ASP A 238 -19.77 -16.76 2.44
C ASP A 238 -20.59 -16.46 1.17
N HIS A 239 -20.34 -17.23 0.13
CA HIS A 239 -21.05 -17.15 -1.15
C HIS A 239 -22.19 -18.18 -1.25
N GLY A 240 -22.52 -18.87 -0.16
CA GLY A 240 -23.50 -19.98 -0.15
C GLY A 240 -24.83 -19.61 -0.79
N ASP A 241 -25.41 -18.47 -0.41
CA ASP A 241 -26.69 -17.98 -0.96
C ASP A 241 -26.59 -17.60 -2.44
N ALA A 242 -25.47 -17.00 -2.86
CA ALA A 242 -25.27 -16.64 -4.26
C ALA A 242 -25.03 -17.89 -5.12
N CYS A 243 -24.25 -18.85 -4.64
CA CYS A 243 -24.03 -20.13 -5.28
C CYS A 243 -25.33 -20.93 -5.41
N ALA A 244 -26.16 -20.98 -4.35
CA ALA A 244 -27.45 -21.66 -4.36
C ALA A 244 -28.42 -21.07 -5.40
N ARG A 245 -28.44 -19.73 -5.52
CA ARG A 245 -29.29 -19.04 -6.53
C ARG A 245 -28.80 -19.22 -7.96
N LEU A 246 -27.50 -19.29 -8.18
CA LEU A 246 -26.91 -19.40 -9.52
C LEU A 246 -26.85 -20.85 -10.03
N ARG A 247 -26.71 -21.84 -9.15
CA ARG A 247 -26.59 -23.24 -9.51
C ARG A 247 -27.68 -23.76 -10.44
N PRO A 248 -28.99 -23.48 -10.21
CA PRO A 248 -30.05 -23.96 -11.13
C PRO A 248 -29.97 -23.37 -12.53
N TRP A 249 -29.34 -22.20 -12.68
CA TRP A 249 -29.16 -21.54 -13.98
C TRP A 249 -27.91 -21.97 -14.71
N LEU A 250 -26.83 -22.25 -13.96
CA LEU A 250 -25.52 -22.59 -14.54
C LEU A 250 -25.33 -24.07 -14.82
N ALA A 251 -25.99 -24.97 -14.08
CA ALA A 251 -25.86 -26.41 -14.26
C ALA A 251 -27.15 -27.13 -13.85
N PRO A 252 -28.26 -26.96 -14.60
CA PRO A 252 -29.56 -27.48 -14.22
C PRO A 252 -29.62 -29.03 -14.18
N ALA A 253 -28.86 -29.70 -15.01
CA ALA A 253 -28.91 -31.18 -15.16
C ALA A 253 -27.55 -31.88 -15.01
N GLY A 254 -26.56 -31.23 -14.39
CA GLY A 254 -25.21 -31.82 -14.28
C GLY A 254 -24.35 -31.69 -15.55
N GLU A 255 -24.72 -30.79 -16.41
CA GLU A 255 -23.98 -30.43 -17.62
C GLU A 255 -22.61 -29.82 -17.30
N ALA A 256 -21.64 -30.00 -18.22
CA ALA A 256 -20.37 -29.32 -18.11
C ALA A 256 -20.56 -27.80 -18.31
N VAL A 257 -20.08 -26.99 -17.39
CA VAL A 257 -20.18 -25.54 -17.44
C VAL A 257 -18.81 -24.93 -17.66
N LEU A 258 -18.64 -24.15 -18.73
CA LEU A 258 -17.47 -23.33 -18.98
C LEU A 258 -17.78 -21.88 -18.55
N VAL A 259 -17.02 -21.37 -17.58
CA VAL A 259 -17.13 -19.97 -17.16
C VAL A 259 -15.91 -19.19 -17.64
N ALA A 260 -16.11 -18.27 -18.57
CA ALA A 260 -15.07 -17.34 -19.03
C ALA A 260 -15.24 -16.01 -18.31
N GLY A 261 -14.23 -15.64 -17.52
CA GLY A 261 -14.26 -14.41 -16.73
C GLY A 261 -13.19 -13.41 -17.13
N SER A 262 -13.52 -12.11 -17.14
CA SER A 262 -12.61 -11.00 -17.52
C SER A 262 -12.11 -11.10 -18.97
N THR A 263 -12.96 -11.58 -19.85
CA THR A 263 -12.67 -11.71 -21.29
C THR A 263 -12.61 -10.35 -21.98
N HIS A 264 -11.78 -10.26 -23.03
CA HIS A 264 -11.74 -9.15 -23.97
C HIS A 264 -12.41 -9.55 -25.29
N HIS A 265 -12.75 -8.55 -26.11
CA HIS A 265 -13.57 -8.70 -27.33
C HIS A 265 -13.14 -9.85 -28.28
N ASP A 266 -11.84 -10.10 -28.43
CA ASP A 266 -11.33 -11.15 -29.34
C ASP A 266 -11.29 -12.54 -28.67
N GLU A 267 -11.20 -12.60 -27.32
CA GLU A 267 -11.12 -13.84 -26.56
C GLU A 267 -12.46 -14.57 -26.52
N GLU A 268 -13.57 -13.83 -26.49
CA GLU A 268 -14.93 -14.42 -26.51
C GLU A 268 -15.21 -15.11 -27.85
N ALA A 269 -14.81 -14.49 -28.96
CA ALA A 269 -14.95 -15.09 -30.29
C ALA A 269 -14.11 -16.37 -30.43
N PHE A 270 -12.88 -16.35 -29.91
CA PHE A 270 -12.01 -17.53 -29.89
C PHE A 270 -12.60 -18.67 -29.07
N LEU A 271 -13.13 -18.39 -27.90
CA LEU A 271 -13.76 -19.39 -27.03
C LEU A 271 -14.98 -20.02 -27.72
N LEU A 272 -15.86 -19.21 -28.32
CA LEU A 272 -17.04 -19.71 -29.05
C LEU A 272 -16.68 -20.59 -30.24
N GLN A 273 -15.61 -20.27 -30.97
CA GLN A 273 -15.12 -21.09 -32.10
C GLN A 273 -14.42 -22.39 -31.65
N SER A 274 -13.94 -22.44 -30.40
CA SER A 274 -13.22 -23.58 -29.84
C SER A 274 -14.14 -24.57 -29.11
N LEU A 275 -15.41 -24.23 -28.92
CA LEU A 275 -16.40 -25.15 -28.35
C LEU A 275 -16.87 -26.10 -29.42
N PRO A 276 -17.01 -27.44 -29.10
CA PRO A 276 -17.46 -28.45 -30.04
C PRO A 276 -18.91 -28.24 -30.49
#